data_7c1f495a63cad326203fe935a785ea73
#
_entry.id   7c1f495a63cad326203fe935a785ea73
#
_cell.length_a   1.000
_cell.length_b   1.000
_cell.length_c   1.000
_cell.angle_alpha   90.00
_cell.angle_beta   90.00
_cell.angle_gamma   90.00
#
_symmetry.space_group_name_H-M   'P 1'
#
loop_
_entity.id
_entity.type
_entity.pdbx_description
1 polymer ?
#
loop_
_entity_poly.entity_id
_entity_poly.type
_entity_poly.pdbx_seq_one_letter_code
_entity_poly.pdbx_strand_id
1 'polypeptide(L)'
;YYSPYSGNINYYQRENTRVKKGDTVYSVDETGRVSDILAGYNKVGENSLSKQNLADIKSTLNNYKNDYDGSDFSYIYDLKSDLNAAVLQSINENIMNNIDSIIESTGSRDLFRTIPAETNGIVVYSVDGYESKEPETITSSDFNKDNYNKSNLKAESIMVTGNPAYKMVTSENWYLMIKLNQDDISKYGLQSKKTIDIKVKKDNMTFTCGFSIIEKGDGIYGRLSLDSYMIRYA
;
A
#
# COMPACT_ATOMS: atom_id res chain seq x y z
N TYR A 1 8.78 5.95 -5.05
CA TYR A 1 9.12 7.37 -4.91
C TYR A 1 9.94 7.58 -3.65
N TYR A 2 11.02 8.33 -3.79
CA TYR A 2 11.98 8.60 -2.71
C TYR A 2 11.83 10.03 -2.23
N SER A 3 12.00 10.24 -0.92
CA SER A 3 11.86 11.58 -0.36
C SER A 3 13.08 12.47 -0.71
N PRO A 4 12.86 13.68 -1.20
CA PRO A 4 13.94 14.66 -1.39
C PRO A 4 14.31 15.43 -0.12
N TYR A 5 13.57 15.21 0.99
CA TYR A 5 13.73 15.95 2.24
C TYR A 5 13.85 15.02 3.44
N SER A 6 14.49 15.51 4.49
CA SER A 6 14.59 14.84 5.80
C SER A 6 13.79 15.60 6.83
N GLY A 7 13.12 14.90 7.75
CA GLY A 7 12.32 15.51 8.83
C GLY A 7 11.17 14.62 9.29
N ASN A 8 10.29 15.17 10.10
CA ASN A 8 9.09 14.45 10.53
C ASN A 8 8.11 14.31 9.36
N ILE A 9 7.69 13.07 9.09
CA ILE A 9 6.79 12.76 7.97
C ILE A 9 5.35 12.60 8.46
N ASN A 10 4.41 13.16 7.66
CA ASN A 10 2.98 12.95 7.85
C ASN A 10 2.36 12.50 6.52
N TYR A 11 1.66 11.36 6.54
CA TYR A 11 1.00 10.80 5.36
C TYR A 11 -0.48 11.20 5.34
N TYR A 12 -0.96 11.65 4.18
CA TYR A 12 -2.34 12.14 4.00
C TYR A 12 -3.23 11.18 3.23
N GLN A 13 -2.64 10.21 2.51
CA GLN A 13 -3.40 9.22 1.75
C GLN A 13 -3.44 7.88 2.50
N ARG A 14 -4.55 7.15 2.33
CA ARG A 14 -4.66 5.78 2.87
C ARG A 14 -3.88 4.79 1.98
N GLU A 15 -3.48 3.68 2.58
CA GLU A 15 -3.02 2.50 1.85
C GLU A 15 -4.07 2.05 0.83
N ASN A 16 -3.63 1.65 -0.37
CA ASN A 16 -4.48 1.14 -1.44
C ASN A 16 -5.58 2.10 -1.92
N THR A 17 -5.41 3.41 -1.71
CA THR A 17 -6.34 4.40 -2.26
C THR A 17 -5.87 4.95 -3.59
N ARG A 18 -6.87 5.25 -4.44
CA ARG A 18 -6.62 5.92 -5.73
C ARG A 18 -6.37 7.41 -5.50
N VAL A 19 -5.26 7.91 -5.98
CA VAL A 19 -4.87 9.33 -5.94
C VAL A 19 -4.71 9.89 -7.34
N LYS A 20 -4.97 11.18 -7.48
CA LYS A 20 -4.76 11.92 -8.72
C LYS A 20 -3.41 12.61 -8.68
N LYS A 21 -2.84 12.88 -9.84
CA LYS A 21 -1.69 13.78 -9.97
C LYS A 21 -2.01 15.12 -9.32
N GLY A 22 -1.15 15.57 -8.41
CA GLY A 22 -1.29 16.81 -7.66
C GLY A 22 -1.92 16.65 -6.27
N ASP A 23 -2.58 15.52 -5.98
CA ASP A 23 -3.07 15.24 -4.61
C ASP A 23 -1.88 15.12 -3.66
N THR A 24 -1.94 15.77 -2.50
CA THR A 24 -0.87 15.66 -1.49
C THR A 24 -0.81 14.23 -0.94
N VAL A 25 0.34 13.58 -1.06
CA VAL A 25 0.58 12.23 -0.51
C VAL A 25 1.13 12.31 0.89
N TYR A 26 2.15 13.12 1.12
CA TYR A 26 2.77 13.32 2.43
C TYR A 26 3.36 14.71 2.57
N SER A 27 3.74 15.08 3.79
CA SER A 27 4.57 16.24 4.06
C SER A 27 5.78 15.87 4.89
N VAL A 28 6.82 16.69 4.80
CA VAL A 28 8.02 16.61 5.63
C VAL A 28 8.20 17.93 6.35
N ASP A 29 8.31 17.86 7.67
CA ASP A 29 8.61 18.98 8.55
C ASP A 29 10.05 18.87 9.07
N GLU A 30 10.95 19.66 8.50
CA GLU A 30 12.38 19.64 8.83
C GLU A 30 12.65 20.14 10.25
N THR A 31 11.76 20.93 10.82
CA THR A 31 11.91 21.50 12.17
C THR A 31 11.22 20.69 13.28
N GLY A 32 10.24 19.87 12.93
CA GLY A 32 9.34 19.20 13.86
C GLY A 32 8.28 20.11 14.51
N ARG A 33 8.37 21.43 14.34
CA ARG A 33 7.45 22.39 15.01
C ARG A 33 6.00 22.27 14.57
N VAL A 34 5.80 22.10 13.26
CA VAL A 34 4.46 21.88 12.70
C VAL A 34 3.92 20.53 13.17
N SER A 35 4.75 19.51 13.18
CA SER A 35 4.36 18.18 13.68
C SER A 35 3.99 18.20 15.16
N ASP A 36 4.70 18.94 16.00
CA ASP A 36 4.38 19.10 17.43
C ASP A 36 3.03 19.80 17.64
N ILE A 37 2.74 20.85 16.87
CA ILE A 37 1.46 21.54 16.90
C ILE A 37 0.34 20.60 16.45
N LEU A 38 0.53 19.85 15.35
CA LEU A 38 -0.43 18.86 14.86
C LEU A 38 -0.69 17.76 15.90
N ALA A 39 0.35 17.29 16.59
CA ALA A 39 0.21 16.34 17.68
C ALA A 39 -0.57 16.94 18.88
N GLY A 40 -0.44 18.23 19.12
CA GLY A 40 -1.21 18.98 20.11
C GLY A 40 -2.70 19.06 19.76
N TYR A 41 -3.04 19.36 18.51
CA TYR A 41 -4.43 19.36 18.02
C TYR A 41 -5.10 18.00 18.16
N ASN A 42 -4.35 16.91 17.98
CA ASN A 42 -4.87 15.55 18.15
C ASN A 42 -5.19 15.18 19.60
N LYS A 43 -4.58 15.85 20.57
CA LYS A 43 -4.81 15.59 22.01
C LYS A 43 -5.99 16.38 22.58
N VAL A 44 -6.34 17.50 21.98
CA VAL A 44 -7.45 18.34 22.43
C VAL A 44 -8.69 17.93 21.66
N GLY A 45 -9.61 17.21 22.31
CA GLY A 45 -10.81 16.58 21.73
C GLY A 45 -11.87 17.53 21.14
N GLU A 46 -11.48 18.68 20.60
CA GLU A 46 -12.35 19.64 19.89
C GLU A 46 -12.53 19.35 18.39
N ASN A 47 -11.79 18.39 17.84
CA ASN A 47 -11.99 17.96 16.46
C ASN A 47 -13.11 16.91 16.40
N SER A 48 -14.36 17.41 16.37
CA SER A 48 -15.49 16.55 16.08
C SER A 48 -15.29 15.93 14.69
N LEU A 49 -15.27 14.61 14.65
CA LEU A 49 -15.32 13.85 13.39
C LEU A 49 -16.48 14.40 12.55
N SER A 50 -16.23 14.70 11.28
CA SER A 50 -17.29 15.13 10.38
C SER A 50 -18.36 14.03 10.28
N LYS A 51 -19.59 14.41 9.88
CA LYS A 51 -20.66 13.42 9.66
C LYS A 51 -20.23 12.37 8.62
N GLN A 52 -19.42 12.77 7.63
CA GLN A 52 -18.89 11.87 6.62
C GLN A 52 -17.90 10.88 7.23
N ASN A 53 -16.97 11.36 8.06
CA ASN A 53 -15.98 10.50 8.70
C ASN A 53 -16.62 9.48 9.65
N LEU A 54 -17.68 9.89 10.37
CA LEU A 54 -18.48 8.98 11.20
C LEU A 54 -19.22 7.93 10.34
N ALA A 55 -19.73 8.34 9.17
CA ALA A 55 -20.38 7.42 8.24
C ALA A 55 -19.38 6.39 7.68
N ASP A 56 -18.18 6.82 7.34
CA ASP A 56 -17.10 5.95 6.83
C ASP A 56 -16.66 4.94 7.89
N ILE A 57 -16.43 5.38 9.12
CA ILE A 57 -16.11 4.49 10.26
C ILE A 57 -17.24 3.49 10.50
N LYS A 58 -18.52 3.95 10.47
CA LYS A 58 -19.68 3.09 10.63
C LYS A 58 -19.80 2.07 9.50
N SER A 59 -19.51 2.47 8.27
CA SER A 59 -19.48 1.56 7.11
C SER A 59 -18.41 0.48 7.27
N THR A 60 -17.20 0.85 7.66
CA THR A 60 -16.10 -0.08 7.94
C THR A 60 -16.49 -1.10 9.01
N LEU A 61 -17.11 -0.64 10.11
CA LEU A 61 -17.58 -1.53 11.18
C LEU A 61 -18.70 -2.45 10.73
N ASN A 62 -19.62 -1.97 9.90
CA ASN A 62 -20.72 -2.80 9.38
C ASN A 62 -20.21 -3.86 8.40
N ASN A 63 -19.26 -3.49 7.53
CA ASN A 63 -18.65 -4.45 6.60
C ASN A 63 -17.92 -5.55 7.39
N TYR A 64 -17.13 -5.16 8.40
CA TYR A 64 -16.51 -6.12 9.29
C TYR A 64 -17.52 -7.07 9.96
N LYS A 65 -18.60 -6.52 10.51
CA LYS A 65 -19.65 -7.33 11.16
C LYS A 65 -20.29 -8.35 10.21
N ASN A 66 -20.45 -7.97 8.94
CA ASN A 66 -21.06 -8.84 7.93
C ASN A 66 -20.10 -9.91 7.41
N ASP A 67 -18.80 -9.60 7.34
CA ASP A 67 -17.77 -10.46 6.74
C ASP A 67 -16.97 -11.23 7.78
N TYR A 68 -17.23 -10.98 9.09
CA TYR A 68 -16.48 -11.60 10.17
C TYR A 68 -16.62 -13.12 10.21
N ASP A 69 -15.52 -13.81 10.03
CA ASP A 69 -15.36 -15.24 10.29
C ASP A 69 -14.51 -15.43 11.53
N GLY A 70 -15.10 -15.93 12.61
CA GLY A 70 -14.42 -16.18 13.88
C GLY A 70 -13.27 -17.19 13.83
N SER A 71 -13.10 -17.87 12.68
CA SER A 71 -12.01 -18.81 12.45
C SER A 71 -10.72 -18.14 11.92
N ASP A 72 -10.80 -16.89 11.47
CA ASP A 72 -9.66 -16.16 10.91
C ASP A 72 -9.39 -14.84 11.64
N PHE A 73 -8.34 -14.84 12.46
CA PHE A 73 -7.90 -13.65 13.20
C PHE A 73 -7.41 -12.50 12.32
N SER A 74 -7.10 -12.72 11.04
CA SER A 74 -6.66 -11.66 10.12
C SER A 74 -7.68 -10.54 10.00
N TYR A 75 -8.99 -10.87 10.06
CA TYR A 75 -10.08 -9.89 10.05
C TYR A 75 -10.00 -8.83 11.15
N ILE A 76 -9.49 -9.18 12.33
CA ILE A 76 -9.34 -8.25 13.46
C ILE A 76 -8.21 -7.26 13.17
N TYR A 77 -7.11 -7.73 12.60
CA TYR A 77 -5.99 -6.88 12.24
C TYR A 77 -6.34 -5.94 11.07
N ASP A 78 -7.06 -6.44 10.08
CA ASP A 78 -7.57 -5.65 8.96
C ASP A 78 -8.52 -4.55 9.47
N LEU A 79 -9.48 -4.90 10.35
CA LEU A 79 -10.37 -3.92 10.97
C LEU A 79 -9.61 -2.84 11.75
N LYS A 80 -8.63 -3.24 12.55
CA LYS A 80 -7.81 -2.29 13.32
C LYS A 80 -7.06 -1.34 12.39
N SER A 81 -6.50 -1.86 11.30
CA SER A 81 -5.81 -1.06 10.28
C SER A 81 -6.76 -0.07 9.61
N ASP A 82 -7.94 -0.53 9.20
CA ASP A 82 -8.94 0.29 8.52
C ASP A 82 -9.52 1.38 9.43
N LEU A 83 -9.80 1.06 10.69
CA LEU A 83 -10.25 2.05 11.68
C LEU A 83 -9.18 3.11 11.95
N ASN A 84 -7.94 2.69 12.15
CA ASN A 84 -6.83 3.63 12.32
C ASN A 84 -6.66 4.53 11.10
N ALA A 85 -6.77 3.98 9.89
CA ALA A 85 -6.71 4.74 8.66
C ALA A 85 -7.86 5.75 8.55
N ALA A 86 -9.10 5.36 8.91
CA ALA A 86 -10.26 6.24 8.89
C ALA A 86 -10.13 7.40 9.88
N VAL A 87 -9.63 7.14 11.09
CA VAL A 87 -9.36 8.17 12.10
C VAL A 87 -8.26 9.11 11.64
N LEU A 88 -7.14 8.58 11.14
CA LEU A 88 -6.03 9.39 10.62
C LEU A 88 -6.45 10.28 9.45
N GLN A 89 -7.30 9.79 8.56
CA GLN A 89 -7.81 10.61 7.45
C GLN A 89 -8.66 11.78 7.97
N SER A 90 -9.52 11.52 8.95
CA SER A 90 -10.33 12.58 9.55
C SER A 90 -9.46 13.68 10.18
N ILE A 91 -8.40 13.28 10.87
CA ILE A 91 -7.42 14.18 11.45
C ILE A 91 -6.70 14.96 10.34
N ASN A 92 -6.26 14.27 9.30
CA ASN A 92 -5.52 14.87 8.19
C ASN A 92 -6.36 15.86 7.36
N GLU A 93 -7.65 15.60 7.16
CA GLU A 93 -8.56 16.56 6.50
C GLU A 93 -8.66 17.87 7.28
N ASN A 94 -8.79 17.80 8.61
CA ASN A 94 -8.81 18.98 9.45
C ASN A 94 -7.46 19.73 9.45
N ILE A 95 -6.35 19.00 9.43
CA ILE A 95 -5.01 19.54 9.36
C ILE A 95 -4.81 20.29 8.03
N MET A 96 -5.15 19.65 6.91
CA MET A 96 -4.98 20.25 5.57
C MET A 96 -5.78 21.54 5.42
N ASN A 97 -6.98 21.62 6.03
CA ASN A 97 -7.80 22.84 6.00
C ASN A 97 -7.19 23.99 6.80
N ASN A 98 -6.31 23.70 7.76
CA ASN A 98 -5.68 24.70 8.63
C ASN A 98 -4.17 24.83 8.44
N ILE A 99 -3.58 24.06 7.53
CA ILE A 99 -2.12 23.91 7.41
C ILE A 99 -1.44 25.25 7.09
N ASP A 100 -2.03 26.06 6.22
CA ASP A 100 -1.47 27.36 5.85
C ASP A 100 -1.38 28.30 7.06
N SER A 101 -2.43 28.36 7.90
CA SER A 101 -2.41 29.20 9.10
C SER A 101 -1.43 28.67 10.16
N ILE A 102 -1.26 27.34 10.26
CA ILE A 102 -0.30 26.73 11.17
C ILE A 102 1.14 27.04 10.70
N ILE A 103 1.41 26.90 9.41
CA ILE A 103 2.71 27.23 8.81
C ILE A 103 3.04 28.70 9.02
N GLU A 104 2.08 29.61 8.80
CA GLU A 104 2.24 31.05 9.02
C GLU A 104 2.53 31.37 10.48
N SER A 105 1.83 30.74 11.40
CA SER A 105 2.01 30.96 12.84
C SER A 105 3.36 30.46 13.37
N THR A 106 3.93 29.43 12.72
CA THR A 106 5.23 28.85 13.12
C THR A 106 6.43 29.52 12.46
N GLY A 107 6.21 30.31 11.41
CA GLY A 107 7.30 30.86 10.57
C GLY A 107 8.09 29.77 9.81
N SER A 108 7.53 28.57 9.69
CA SER A 108 8.22 27.39 9.15
C SER A 108 7.91 27.11 7.68
N ARG A 109 7.40 28.12 6.94
CA ARG A 109 6.97 27.95 5.53
C ARG A 109 8.04 27.32 4.63
N ASP A 110 9.29 27.70 4.81
CA ASP A 110 10.39 27.21 3.97
C ASP A 110 10.92 25.81 4.40
N LEU A 111 10.52 25.35 5.57
CA LEU A 111 11.00 24.09 6.16
C LEU A 111 9.90 23.02 6.27
N PHE A 112 8.67 23.38 5.88
CA PHE A 112 7.54 22.47 5.76
C PHE A 112 7.24 22.22 4.28
N ARG A 113 7.44 20.99 3.83
CA ARG A 113 7.30 20.59 2.44
C ARG A 113 6.13 19.64 2.26
N THR A 114 5.16 20.01 1.43
CA THR A 114 4.11 19.11 0.97
C THR A 114 4.53 18.47 -0.35
N ILE A 115 4.39 17.16 -0.45
CA ILE A 115 4.80 16.40 -1.62
C ILE A 115 3.55 15.83 -2.29
N PRO A 116 3.23 16.31 -3.49
CA PRO A 116 2.10 15.82 -4.26
C PRO A 116 2.45 14.54 -5.03
N ALA A 117 1.41 13.80 -5.42
CA ALA A 117 1.54 12.70 -6.36
C ALA A 117 1.97 13.19 -7.73
N GLU A 118 3.01 12.60 -8.30
CA GLU A 118 3.53 12.96 -9.64
C GLU A 118 2.68 12.40 -10.77
N THR A 119 1.91 11.33 -10.49
CA THR A 119 1.04 10.65 -11.46
C THR A 119 -0.21 10.13 -10.78
N ASN A 120 -1.21 9.76 -11.60
CA ASN A 120 -2.39 9.06 -11.10
C ASN A 120 -2.04 7.60 -10.79
N GLY A 121 -2.63 7.04 -9.74
CA GLY A 121 -2.42 5.64 -9.40
C GLY A 121 -2.99 5.27 -8.05
N ILE A 122 -2.54 4.16 -7.51
CA ILE A 122 -2.86 3.68 -6.19
C ILE A 122 -1.63 3.81 -5.31
N VAL A 123 -1.78 4.52 -4.22
CA VAL A 123 -0.71 4.70 -3.26
C VAL A 123 -0.56 3.45 -2.38
N VAL A 124 0.67 2.98 -2.22
CA VAL A 124 1.02 1.83 -1.39
C VAL A 124 2.25 2.17 -0.55
N TYR A 125 2.21 1.83 0.72
CA TYR A 125 3.29 2.11 1.67
C TYR A 125 4.05 0.84 2.09
N SER A 126 3.73 -0.27 1.47
CA SER A 126 4.45 -1.52 1.66
C SER A 126 5.42 -1.75 0.52
N VAL A 127 6.68 -2.06 0.83
CA VAL A 127 7.73 -2.40 -0.15
C VAL A 127 8.42 -3.69 0.29
N ASP A 128 8.80 -4.51 -0.68
CA ASP A 128 9.43 -5.80 -0.43
C ASP A 128 10.71 -6.04 -1.26
N GLY A 129 11.14 -5.02 -2.01
CA GLY A 129 12.32 -5.08 -2.86
C GLY A 129 12.08 -5.72 -4.23
N TYR A 130 10.83 -6.09 -4.55
CA TYR A 130 10.46 -6.67 -5.85
C TYR A 130 9.85 -5.64 -6.82
N GLU A 131 9.76 -4.37 -6.45
CA GLU A 131 9.11 -3.31 -7.20
C GLU A 131 9.64 -3.11 -8.61
N SER A 132 10.91 -3.40 -8.84
CA SER A 132 11.57 -3.29 -10.16
C SER A 132 11.90 -4.64 -10.78
N LYS A 133 11.44 -5.74 -10.16
CA LYS A 133 11.80 -7.09 -10.62
C LYS A 133 10.86 -7.56 -11.71
N GLU A 134 11.43 -7.85 -12.86
CA GLU A 134 10.68 -8.40 -13.99
C GLU A 134 10.57 -9.93 -13.89
N PRO A 135 9.47 -10.54 -14.38
CA PRO A 135 9.28 -12.00 -14.34
C PRO A 135 10.45 -12.80 -14.93
N GLU A 136 11.09 -12.24 -15.93
CA GLU A 136 12.24 -12.82 -16.61
C GLU A 136 13.52 -12.83 -15.76
N THR A 137 13.58 -12.02 -14.70
CA THR A 137 14.75 -11.92 -13.81
C THR A 137 14.61 -12.76 -12.55
N ILE A 138 13.45 -13.36 -12.29
CA ILE A 138 13.20 -14.25 -11.13
C ILE A 138 14.16 -15.43 -11.13
N THR A 139 14.66 -15.76 -9.95
CA THR A 139 15.57 -16.89 -9.68
C THR A 139 15.02 -17.79 -8.58
N SER A 140 15.64 -18.95 -8.37
CA SER A 140 15.21 -19.86 -7.30
C SER A 140 15.38 -19.27 -5.89
N SER A 141 16.30 -18.32 -5.71
CA SER A 141 16.53 -17.64 -4.44
C SER A 141 15.35 -16.72 -4.06
N ASP A 142 14.58 -16.22 -5.02
CA ASP A 142 13.42 -15.36 -4.77
C ASP A 142 12.25 -16.11 -4.11
N PHE A 143 12.24 -17.43 -4.20
CA PHE A 143 11.25 -18.29 -3.54
C PHE A 143 11.67 -18.76 -2.14
N ASN A 144 12.84 -18.34 -1.67
CA ASN A 144 13.24 -18.61 -0.29
C ASN A 144 12.60 -17.58 0.63
N LYS A 145 11.75 -18.05 1.57
CA LYS A 145 11.06 -17.20 2.52
C LYS A 145 11.99 -16.38 3.42
N ASP A 146 13.19 -16.89 3.67
CA ASP A 146 14.19 -16.20 4.50
C ASP A 146 14.73 -14.93 3.83
N ASN A 147 14.62 -14.84 2.50
CA ASN A 147 15.04 -13.69 1.71
C ASN A 147 13.92 -12.65 1.50
N TYR A 148 12.68 -12.98 1.87
CA TYR A 148 11.55 -12.08 1.73
C TYR A 148 11.43 -11.16 2.93
N ASN A 149 11.56 -9.86 2.69
CA ASN A 149 11.44 -8.83 3.73
C ASN A 149 10.50 -7.72 3.29
N LYS A 150 9.31 -7.71 3.87
CA LYS A 150 8.32 -6.66 3.65
C LYS A 150 8.50 -5.55 4.68
N SER A 151 8.69 -4.32 4.21
CA SER A 151 8.80 -3.13 5.04
C SER A 151 7.55 -2.27 4.89
N ASN A 152 7.09 -1.70 6.01
CA ASN A 152 6.02 -0.72 6.01
C ASN A 152 6.62 0.68 6.17
N LEU A 153 6.52 1.50 5.14
CA LEU A 153 7.11 2.85 5.10
C LEU A 153 6.45 3.82 6.09
N LYS A 154 5.24 3.51 6.58
CA LYS A 154 4.55 4.30 7.62
C LYS A 154 5.00 3.97 9.04
N ALA A 155 5.83 2.96 9.23
CA ALA A 155 6.32 2.59 10.57
C ALA A 155 7.26 3.64 11.17
N GLU A 156 7.91 4.42 10.32
CA GLU A 156 8.87 5.45 10.71
C GLU A 156 8.18 6.82 10.74
N SER A 157 8.42 7.57 11.81
CA SER A 157 7.94 8.96 11.94
C SER A 157 8.93 9.99 11.40
N ILE A 158 10.17 9.57 11.15
CA ILE A 158 11.26 10.41 10.64
C ILE A 158 11.67 9.90 9.26
N MET A 159 11.59 10.78 8.28
CA MET A 159 12.07 10.53 6.92
C MET A 159 13.52 11.01 6.77
N VAL A 160 14.30 10.28 6.01
CA VAL A 160 15.66 10.69 5.59
C VAL A 160 15.66 10.84 4.08
N THR A 161 16.29 11.90 3.59
CA THR A 161 16.48 12.14 2.15
C THR A 161 17.04 10.91 1.45
N GLY A 162 16.42 10.52 0.35
CA GLY A 162 16.79 9.33 -0.42
C GLY A 162 16.14 8.03 0.06
N ASN A 163 15.41 8.02 1.17
CA ASN A 163 14.63 6.86 1.58
C ASN A 163 13.30 6.77 0.79
N PRO A 164 12.78 5.56 0.56
CA PRO A 164 11.48 5.38 -0.06
C PRO A 164 10.38 5.95 0.85
N ALA A 165 9.50 6.75 0.26
CA ALA A 165 8.36 7.36 0.96
C ALA A 165 7.04 6.66 0.64
N TYR A 166 6.83 6.30 -0.61
CA TYR A 166 5.65 5.56 -1.05
C TYR A 166 5.90 4.87 -2.40
N LYS A 167 5.07 3.90 -2.71
CA LYS A 167 4.99 3.24 -4.01
C LYS A 167 3.68 3.66 -4.70
N MET A 168 3.70 3.81 -6.02
CA MET A 168 2.52 4.10 -6.81
C MET A 168 2.28 2.98 -7.82
N VAL A 169 1.14 2.33 -7.72
CA VAL A 169 0.69 1.36 -8.71
C VAL A 169 -0.07 2.11 -9.81
N THR A 170 0.47 2.09 -11.01
CA THR A 170 -0.04 2.86 -12.16
C THR A 170 -0.65 2.00 -13.25
N SER A 171 -0.61 0.67 -13.10
CA SER A 171 -1.12 -0.31 -14.06
C SER A 171 -1.89 -1.41 -13.36
N GLU A 172 -2.91 -1.93 -14.04
CA GLU A 172 -3.60 -3.16 -13.63
C GLU A 172 -2.87 -4.44 -14.07
N ASN A 173 -1.77 -4.30 -14.83
CA ASN A 173 -0.96 -5.46 -15.23
C ASN A 173 -0.04 -5.88 -14.10
N TRP A 174 -0.10 -7.13 -13.73
CA TRP A 174 0.73 -7.72 -12.70
C TRP A 174 0.97 -9.21 -12.94
N TYR A 175 1.91 -9.78 -12.22
CA TYR A 175 2.32 -11.15 -12.40
C TYR A 175 2.36 -11.88 -11.06
N LEU A 176 1.95 -13.16 -11.09
CA LEU A 176 2.27 -14.09 -10.04
C LEU A 176 3.28 -15.10 -10.58
N MET A 177 4.36 -15.28 -9.86
CA MET A 177 5.39 -16.26 -10.20
C MET A 177 5.29 -17.46 -9.26
N ILE A 178 5.30 -18.66 -9.83
CA ILE A 178 5.29 -19.90 -9.07
C ILE A 178 6.47 -20.78 -9.50
N LYS A 179 7.07 -21.47 -8.54
CA LYS A 179 8.09 -22.47 -8.86
C LYS A 179 7.41 -23.77 -9.25
N LEU A 180 7.84 -24.35 -10.37
CA LEU A 180 7.32 -25.60 -10.91
C LEU A 180 8.41 -26.68 -10.90
N ASN A 181 7.97 -27.92 -10.90
CA ASN A 181 8.83 -29.08 -11.19
C ASN A 181 8.31 -29.83 -12.42
N GLN A 182 9.12 -30.72 -12.97
CA GLN A 182 8.79 -31.44 -14.19
C GLN A 182 7.59 -32.38 -14.01
N ASP A 183 7.42 -32.92 -12.81
CA ASP A 183 6.30 -33.81 -12.48
C ASP A 183 4.96 -33.05 -12.49
N ASP A 184 4.93 -31.83 -11.94
CA ASP A 184 3.74 -30.98 -11.97
C ASP A 184 3.37 -30.59 -13.41
N ILE A 185 4.37 -30.25 -14.22
CA ILE A 185 4.17 -29.90 -15.64
C ILE A 185 3.52 -31.06 -16.38
N SER A 186 4.05 -32.25 -16.19
CA SER A 186 3.57 -33.47 -16.85
C SER A 186 2.19 -33.88 -16.31
N LYS A 187 2.03 -33.92 -15.01
CA LYS A 187 0.80 -34.34 -14.34
C LYS A 187 -0.41 -33.49 -14.69
N TYR A 188 -0.22 -32.17 -14.78
CA TYR A 188 -1.30 -31.23 -15.04
C TYR A 188 -1.35 -30.75 -16.49
N GLY A 189 -0.48 -31.28 -17.35
CA GLY A 189 -0.42 -30.92 -18.78
C GLY A 189 -0.14 -29.43 -19.01
N LEU A 190 0.70 -28.82 -18.14
CA LEU A 190 0.92 -27.38 -18.13
C LEU A 190 1.62 -26.88 -19.40
N GLN A 191 2.39 -27.72 -20.08
CA GLN A 191 3.11 -27.37 -21.30
C GLN A 191 2.21 -26.84 -22.41
N SER A 192 0.99 -27.33 -22.50
CA SER A 192 0.02 -26.94 -23.55
C SER A 192 -0.94 -25.85 -23.11
N LYS A 193 -0.93 -25.46 -21.83
CA LYS A 193 -1.86 -24.48 -21.30
C LYS A 193 -1.39 -23.05 -21.58
N LYS A 194 -2.32 -22.23 -22.07
CA LYS A 194 -2.13 -20.78 -22.24
C LYS A 194 -2.83 -19.97 -21.15
N THR A 195 -3.78 -20.57 -20.48
CA THR A 195 -4.54 -19.96 -19.37
C THR A 195 -4.74 -20.98 -18.28
N ILE A 196 -4.85 -20.52 -17.04
CA ILE A 196 -5.25 -21.31 -15.87
C ILE A 196 -6.17 -20.49 -14.99
N ASP A 197 -7.01 -21.21 -14.24
CA ASP A 197 -7.85 -20.59 -13.20
C ASP A 197 -7.11 -20.59 -11.88
N ILE A 198 -7.13 -19.45 -11.21
CA ILE A 198 -6.61 -19.31 -9.85
C ILE A 198 -7.75 -18.94 -8.91
N LYS A 199 -7.69 -19.47 -7.70
CA LYS A 199 -8.62 -19.13 -6.63
C LYS A 199 -7.86 -18.46 -5.50
N VAL A 200 -8.24 -17.23 -5.18
CA VAL A 200 -7.73 -16.50 -4.03
C VAL A 200 -8.52 -16.93 -2.79
N LYS A 201 -7.82 -17.52 -1.82
CA LYS A 201 -8.47 -18.05 -0.61
C LYS A 201 -9.07 -16.96 0.29
N LYS A 202 -8.47 -15.77 0.31
CA LYS A 202 -8.89 -14.64 1.17
C LYS A 202 -10.34 -14.22 0.94
N ASP A 203 -10.78 -14.23 -0.31
CA ASP A 203 -12.12 -13.74 -0.69
C ASP A 203 -12.90 -14.70 -1.60
N ASN A 204 -12.40 -15.93 -1.76
CA ASN A 204 -12.98 -16.97 -2.59
C ASN A 204 -13.17 -16.60 -4.08
N MET A 205 -12.54 -15.53 -4.54
CA MET A 205 -12.60 -15.15 -5.96
C MET A 205 -11.83 -16.15 -6.82
N THR A 206 -12.42 -16.49 -7.95
CA THR A 206 -11.78 -17.30 -8.99
C THR A 206 -11.73 -16.48 -10.27
N PHE A 207 -10.57 -16.41 -10.90
CA PHE A 207 -10.40 -15.76 -12.19
C PHE A 207 -9.38 -16.48 -13.06
N THR A 208 -9.60 -16.38 -14.36
CA THR A 208 -8.70 -16.96 -15.38
C THR A 208 -7.58 -15.97 -15.65
N CYS A 209 -6.33 -16.45 -15.65
CA CYS A 209 -5.16 -15.64 -15.99
C CYS A 209 -4.37 -16.26 -17.13
N GLY A 210 -3.61 -15.45 -17.83
CA GLY A 210 -2.62 -15.92 -18.80
C GLY A 210 -1.56 -16.77 -18.11
N PHE A 211 -1.12 -17.85 -18.76
CA PHE A 211 -0.11 -18.74 -18.22
C PHE A 211 0.99 -19.00 -19.23
N SER A 212 2.23 -18.99 -18.75
CA SER A 212 3.41 -19.40 -19.53
C SER A 212 4.47 -20.03 -18.62
N ILE A 213 5.27 -20.92 -19.18
CA ILE A 213 6.40 -21.53 -18.49
C ILE A 213 7.68 -20.79 -18.90
N ILE A 214 8.52 -20.51 -17.91
CA ILE A 214 9.86 -19.92 -18.08
C ILE A 214 10.85 -20.96 -17.54
N GLU A 215 11.68 -21.48 -18.42
CA GLU A 215 12.76 -22.43 -18.08
C GLU A 215 14.08 -21.69 -17.98
N LYS A 216 14.80 -21.90 -16.89
CA LYS A 216 16.12 -21.32 -16.62
C LYS A 216 17.06 -22.37 -16.07
N GLY A 217 18.36 -22.06 -16.06
CA GLY A 217 19.38 -22.98 -15.54
C GLY A 217 19.22 -23.32 -14.06
N ASP A 218 18.50 -22.49 -13.29
CA ASP A 218 18.27 -22.65 -11.85
C ASP A 218 16.87 -23.18 -11.49
N GLY A 219 15.99 -23.37 -12.48
CA GLY A 219 14.65 -23.91 -12.23
C GLY A 219 13.63 -23.64 -13.33
N ILE A 220 12.43 -24.14 -13.09
CA ILE A 220 11.27 -23.95 -13.96
C ILE A 220 10.24 -23.12 -13.21
N TYR A 221 9.70 -22.11 -13.87
CA TYR A 221 8.78 -21.15 -13.28
C TYR A 221 7.51 -21.03 -14.11
N GLY A 222 6.38 -20.93 -13.44
CA GLY A 222 5.12 -20.55 -14.06
C GLY A 222 4.89 -19.07 -13.88
N ARG A 223 4.66 -18.34 -14.97
CA ARG A 223 4.22 -16.96 -14.96
C ARG A 223 2.72 -16.91 -15.19
N LEU A 224 2.01 -16.34 -14.24
CA LEU A 224 0.60 -16.02 -14.35
C LEU A 224 0.47 -14.52 -14.61
N SER A 225 -0.14 -14.17 -15.74
CA SER A 225 -0.30 -12.77 -16.18
C SER A 225 -1.72 -12.33 -15.94
N LEU A 226 -1.89 -11.22 -15.24
CA LEU A 226 -3.16 -10.63 -14.89
C LEU A 226 -3.20 -9.17 -15.37
N ASP A 227 -4.37 -8.71 -15.79
CA ASP A 227 -4.65 -7.36 -16.30
C ASP A 227 -5.76 -6.64 -15.53
N SER A 228 -6.15 -7.20 -14.39
CA SER A 228 -7.25 -6.71 -13.56
C SER A 228 -7.05 -7.08 -12.09
N TYR A 229 -7.84 -6.48 -11.21
CA TYR A 229 -7.83 -6.73 -9.76
C TYR A 229 -6.55 -6.33 -9.01
N MET A 230 -5.60 -5.62 -9.63
CA MET A 230 -4.38 -5.18 -8.94
C MET A 230 -4.72 -4.33 -7.71
N ILE A 231 -5.72 -3.45 -7.81
CA ILE A 231 -6.19 -2.58 -6.70
C ILE A 231 -6.61 -3.40 -5.47
N ARG A 232 -7.21 -4.58 -5.71
CA ARG A 232 -7.75 -5.42 -4.64
C ARG A 232 -6.65 -6.17 -3.87
N TYR A 233 -5.51 -6.42 -4.52
CA TYR A 233 -4.43 -7.26 -4.01
C TYR A 233 -3.09 -6.53 -3.85
N ALA A 234 -3.04 -5.21 -4.13
CA ALA A 234 -1.85 -4.35 -3.98
C ALA A 234 -1.34 -4.22 -2.54
#